data_d8cc3f720aab9b9a77a33b53395c5bbc
#
_entry.id   d8cc3f720aab9b9a77a33b53395c5bbc
#
_cell.length_a   1.000
_cell.length_b   1.000
_cell.length_c   1.000
_cell.angle_alpha   90.00
_cell.angle_beta   90.00
_cell.angle_gamma   90.00
#
_symmetry.space_group_name_H-M   'P 1'
#
loop_
_entity.id
_entity.type
_entity.pdbx_description
1 polymer ?
#
loop_
_entity_poly.entity_id
_entity_poly.type
_entity_poly.pdbx_seq_one_letter_code
_entity_poly.pdbx_strand_id
1 'polypeptide(L)'
;HSNKPTVTPPTPTPEDPTITKDIEGQEHLDLTNRDQEFKWNVKTAFGNETSTWTQASMVDDINKVLDIADVKVTDENGKDVTANGIVTQENNKVTFTMNKKDDSYSYLAGHIYTMTITTKIKADATDEELAPYIEQGGIPNQADLNFGNEGDVLHSNKPTVTPPAPTPEDPKKTEPKQPLKPKKPLTPTNHQAPTNPVNFGKSASKGIHLPMTNSTVNPLYMIAGLIVLIVAISFGVTKNKKRKN
;
A
#
# COMPACT_ATOMS: atom_id res chain seq x y z
N HIS A 1 -16.71 34.75 -51.72
CA HIS A 1 -16.11 33.47 -51.33
C HIS A 1 -17.00 32.86 -50.26
N SER A 2 -17.60 31.69 -50.54
CA SER A 2 -18.40 30.93 -49.57
C SER A 2 -17.45 30.19 -48.65
N ASN A 3 -17.68 30.28 -47.32
CA ASN A 3 -17.01 29.47 -46.34
C ASN A 3 -17.40 28.01 -46.52
N LYS A 4 -16.45 27.10 -46.59
CA LYS A 4 -16.68 25.65 -46.65
C LYS A 4 -16.70 25.11 -45.22
N PRO A 5 -17.88 24.82 -44.65
CA PRO A 5 -17.92 24.25 -43.31
C PRO A 5 -17.28 22.85 -43.32
N THR A 6 -16.36 22.62 -42.42
CA THR A 6 -15.75 21.30 -42.21
C THR A 6 -16.49 20.60 -41.07
N VAL A 7 -17.07 19.45 -41.32
CA VAL A 7 -17.62 18.57 -40.30
C VAL A 7 -16.53 17.56 -39.97
N THR A 8 -16.05 17.54 -38.73
CA THR A 8 -15.17 16.49 -38.25
C THR A 8 -16.05 15.32 -37.79
N PRO A 9 -15.93 14.13 -38.39
CA PRO A 9 -16.65 12.96 -37.89
C PRO A 9 -16.25 12.69 -36.44
N PRO A 10 -17.17 12.14 -35.60
CA PRO A 10 -16.80 11.70 -34.26
C PRO A 10 -15.73 10.60 -34.37
N THR A 11 -14.76 10.64 -33.47
CA THR A 11 -13.77 9.54 -33.35
C THR A 11 -14.52 8.24 -33.08
N PRO A 12 -14.28 7.17 -33.84
CA PRO A 12 -14.96 5.90 -33.57
C PRO A 12 -14.63 5.44 -32.15
N THR A 13 -15.66 5.08 -31.40
CA THR A 13 -15.49 4.46 -30.08
C THR A 13 -14.84 3.09 -30.28
N PRO A 14 -13.82 2.73 -29.48
CA PRO A 14 -13.22 1.39 -29.58
C PRO A 14 -14.29 0.31 -29.48
N GLU A 15 -14.31 -0.66 -30.39
CA GLU A 15 -15.25 -1.78 -30.34
C GLU A 15 -14.96 -2.68 -29.14
N ASP A 16 -13.67 -2.89 -28.83
CA ASP A 16 -13.18 -3.69 -27.71
C ASP A 16 -12.76 -2.83 -26.51
N PRO A 17 -12.85 -3.36 -25.29
CA PRO A 17 -12.34 -2.66 -24.12
C PRO A 17 -10.83 -2.49 -24.18
N THR A 18 -10.33 -1.39 -23.61
CA THR A 18 -8.89 -1.13 -23.48
C THR A 18 -8.57 -0.60 -22.11
N ILE A 19 -7.34 -0.84 -21.65
CA ILE A 19 -6.82 -0.30 -20.40
C ILE A 19 -5.42 0.26 -20.62
N THR A 20 -5.16 1.45 -20.10
CA THR A 20 -3.85 2.10 -20.10
C THR A 20 -3.55 2.68 -18.72
N LYS A 21 -2.28 2.90 -18.41
CA LYS A 21 -1.85 3.47 -17.15
C LYS A 21 -0.78 4.52 -17.38
N ASP A 22 -0.84 5.60 -16.59
CA ASP A 22 0.17 6.66 -16.58
C ASP A 22 0.42 7.16 -15.17
N ILE A 23 1.44 8.00 -15.02
CA ILE A 23 1.75 8.75 -13.80
C ILE A 23 1.65 10.22 -14.16
N GLU A 24 0.55 10.88 -13.76
CA GLU A 24 0.34 12.31 -14.04
C GLU A 24 0.50 12.66 -15.53
N GLY A 25 0.08 11.73 -16.43
CA GLY A 25 0.16 11.86 -17.88
C GLY A 25 1.50 11.42 -18.48
N GLN A 26 2.39 10.76 -17.72
CA GLN A 26 3.72 10.32 -18.13
C GLN A 26 3.89 8.82 -17.94
N GLU A 27 4.83 8.21 -18.67
CA GLU A 27 5.24 6.81 -18.49
C GLU A 27 6.27 6.62 -17.35
N HIS A 28 6.91 7.72 -16.95
CA HIS A 28 7.97 7.73 -15.94
C HIS A 28 7.96 9.03 -15.15
N LEU A 29 8.20 8.92 -13.83
CA LEU A 29 8.32 10.06 -12.92
C LEU A 29 9.49 9.85 -11.96
N ASP A 30 10.41 10.81 -11.89
CA ASP A 30 11.44 10.89 -10.84
C ASP A 30 10.92 11.71 -9.66
N LEU A 31 10.87 11.13 -8.47
CA LEU A 31 10.48 11.84 -7.26
C LEU A 31 11.63 12.72 -6.76
N THR A 32 11.30 13.93 -6.33
CA THR A 32 12.27 14.88 -5.77
C THR A 32 12.52 14.67 -4.28
N ASN A 33 11.55 14.12 -3.56
CA ASN A 33 11.65 13.76 -2.14
C ASN A 33 10.66 12.62 -1.81
N ARG A 34 10.83 12.00 -0.62
CA ARG A 34 10.02 10.85 -0.19
C ARG A 34 8.58 11.20 0.18
N ASP A 35 8.34 12.43 0.60
CA ASP A 35 7.00 12.88 1.01
C ASP A 35 6.16 13.37 -0.17
N GLN A 36 6.74 13.38 -1.38
CA GLN A 36 6.03 13.78 -2.60
C GLN A 36 4.90 12.81 -2.89
N GLU A 37 3.67 13.34 -2.93
CA GLU A 37 2.51 12.61 -3.46
C GLU A 37 2.56 12.63 -4.99
N PHE A 38 2.11 11.53 -5.59
CA PHE A 38 1.95 11.38 -7.03
C PHE A 38 0.76 10.48 -7.35
N LYS A 39 0.30 10.54 -8.60
CA LYS A 39 -0.95 9.89 -9.00
C LYS A 39 -0.73 8.89 -10.11
N TRP A 40 -1.15 7.66 -9.87
CA TRP A 40 -1.36 6.67 -10.91
C TRP A 40 -2.74 6.86 -11.51
N ASN A 41 -2.84 6.99 -12.83
CA ASN A 41 -4.11 7.04 -13.53
C ASN A 41 -4.29 5.76 -14.33
N VAL A 42 -5.30 4.98 -13.99
CA VAL A 42 -5.71 3.78 -14.72
C VAL A 42 -6.92 4.16 -15.56
N LYS A 43 -6.74 4.25 -16.88
CA LYS A 43 -7.78 4.65 -17.82
C LYS A 43 -8.32 3.43 -18.56
N THR A 44 -9.62 3.19 -18.43
CA THR A 44 -10.34 2.09 -19.06
C THR A 44 -11.41 2.64 -20.01
N ALA A 45 -11.34 2.27 -21.29
CA ALA A 45 -12.44 2.41 -22.23
C ALA A 45 -13.18 1.07 -22.31
N PHE A 46 -14.50 1.07 -22.08
CA PHE A 46 -15.27 -0.16 -21.96
C PHE A 46 -15.71 -0.78 -23.30
N GLY A 47 -15.45 -0.13 -24.43
CA GLY A 47 -15.94 -0.57 -25.73
C GLY A 47 -17.44 -0.39 -25.90
N ASN A 48 -18.01 -1.04 -26.92
CA ASN A 48 -19.43 -0.83 -27.30
C ASN A 48 -20.36 -1.92 -26.78
N GLU A 49 -19.85 -3.09 -26.41
CA GLU A 49 -20.65 -4.27 -26.02
C GLU A 49 -20.34 -4.70 -24.58
N THR A 50 -21.09 -4.17 -23.64
CA THR A 50 -20.95 -4.48 -22.20
C THR A 50 -22.18 -5.12 -21.59
N SER A 51 -23.25 -5.27 -22.37
CA SER A 51 -24.55 -5.78 -21.89
C SER A 51 -24.50 -7.23 -21.43
N THR A 52 -23.62 -8.04 -22.05
CA THR A 52 -23.44 -9.46 -21.75
C THR A 52 -22.41 -9.73 -20.65
N TRP A 53 -21.76 -8.68 -20.13
CA TRP A 53 -20.74 -8.85 -19.12
C TRP A 53 -21.31 -9.37 -17.80
N THR A 54 -20.60 -10.30 -17.19
CA THR A 54 -20.92 -10.86 -15.87
C THR A 54 -20.14 -10.18 -14.77
N GLN A 55 -18.98 -9.58 -15.10
CA GLN A 55 -18.10 -8.84 -14.21
C GLN A 55 -17.55 -7.57 -14.87
N ALA A 56 -17.20 -6.59 -14.05
CA ALA A 56 -16.46 -5.39 -14.44
C ALA A 56 -15.72 -4.82 -13.22
N SER A 57 -14.38 -4.90 -13.22
CA SER A 57 -13.57 -4.30 -12.15
C SER A 57 -12.20 -3.86 -12.66
N MET A 58 -11.73 -2.74 -12.13
CA MET A 58 -10.37 -2.24 -12.29
C MET A 58 -9.57 -2.63 -11.04
N VAL A 59 -8.40 -3.23 -11.23
CA VAL A 59 -7.56 -3.74 -10.14
C VAL A 59 -6.15 -3.20 -10.29
N ASP A 60 -5.54 -2.80 -9.19
CA ASP A 60 -4.19 -2.27 -9.16
C ASP A 60 -3.46 -2.75 -7.90
N ASP A 61 -2.39 -3.52 -8.08
CA ASP A 61 -1.52 -3.98 -6.99
C ASP A 61 -0.40 -2.95 -6.78
N ILE A 62 -0.61 -2.02 -5.85
CA ILE A 62 0.35 -0.97 -5.50
C ILE A 62 1.53 -1.59 -4.76
N ASN A 63 2.74 -1.22 -5.16
CA ASN A 63 3.95 -1.73 -4.52
C ASN A 63 3.95 -1.49 -3.01
N LYS A 64 4.42 -2.48 -2.25
CA LYS A 64 4.41 -2.48 -0.78
C LYS A 64 5.18 -1.31 -0.13
N VAL A 65 6.11 -0.68 -0.85
CA VAL A 65 6.87 0.48 -0.35
C VAL A 65 6.11 1.81 -0.50
N LEU A 66 4.90 1.77 -1.06
CA LEU A 66 4.03 2.94 -1.24
C LEU A 66 2.84 2.89 -0.29
N ASP A 67 2.46 4.05 0.23
CA ASP A 67 1.18 4.29 0.93
C ASP A 67 0.15 4.81 -0.06
N ILE A 68 -1.10 4.36 0.07
CA ILE A 68 -2.25 4.84 -0.69
C ILE A 68 -2.96 5.91 0.15
N ALA A 69 -2.99 7.14 -0.37
CA ALA A 69 -3.61 8.28 0.31
C ALA A 69 -5.08 8.48 -0.10
N ASP A 70 -5.40 8.27 -1.39
CA ASP A 70 -6.75 8.48 -1.93
C ASP A 70 -6.98 7.63 -3.17
N VAL A 71 -8.25 7.29 -3.42
CA VAL A 71 -8.72 6.63 -4.65
C VAL A 71 -9.99 7.29 -5.14
N LYS A 72 -9.96 7.76 -6.37
CA LYS A 72 -11.08 8.43 -7.03
C LYS A 72 -11.31 7.87 -8.43
N VAL A 73 -12.58 7.78 -8.85
CA VAL A 73 -12.93 7.37 -10.21
C VAL A 73 -13.72 8.48 -10.89
N THR A 74 -13.30 8.86 -12.10
CA THR A 74 -13.98 9.87 -12.91
C THR A 74 -14.36 9.31 -14.28
N ASP A 75 -15.40 9.87 -14.91
CA ASP A 75 -15.73 9.60 -16.31
C ASP A 75 -14.87 10.44 -17.27
N GLU A 76 -15.11 10.29 -18.57
CA GLU A 76 -14.43 11.02 -19.66
C GLU A 76 -14.59 12.54 -19.59
N ASN A 77 -15.58 13.05 -18.85
CA ASN A 77 -15.84 14.47 -18.63
C ASN A 77 -15.23 14.98 -17.32
N GLY A 78 -14.52 14.12 -16.57
CA GLY A 78 -13.95 14.44 -15.27
C GLY A 78 -14.96 14.44 -14.12
N LYS A 79 -16.22 14.03 -14.36
CA LYS A 79 -17.24 13.88 -13.33
C LYS A 79 -16.91 12.70 -12.44
N ASP A 80 -17.04 12.89 -11.12
CA ASP A 80 -16.88 11.82 -10.14
C ASP A 80 -17.95 10.74 -10.32
N VAL A 81 -17.52 9.52 -10.55
CA VAL A 81 -18.38 8.33 -10.71
C VAL A 81 -18.00 7.22 -9.72
N THR A 82 -17.22 7.54 -8.68
CA THR A 82 -16.81 6.57 -7.66
C THR A 82 -18.02 5.85 -7.04
N ALA A 83 -19.15 6.52 -6.90
CA ALA A 83 -20.40 5.93 -6.42
C ALA A 83 -21.05 4.93 -7.39
N ASN A 84 -20.58 4.82 -8.64
CA ASN A 84 -21.03 3.79 -9.59
C ASN A 84 -20.44 2.41 -9.29
N GLY A 85 -19.61 2.27 -8.27
CA GLY A 85 -18.98 1.01 -7.87
C GLY A 85 -18.59 1.00 -6.39
N ILE A 86 -17.81 0.00 -6.03
CA ILE A 86 -17.27 -0.20 -4.69
C ILE A 86 -15.75 -0.20 -4.79
N VAL A 87 -15.10 0.72 -4.08
CA VAL A 87 -13.65 0.72 -3.90
C VAL A 87 -13.31 -0.14 -2.69
N THR A 88 -12.43 -1.12 -2.87
CA THR A 88 -11.81 -1.86 -1.77
C THR A 88 -10.29 -1.68 -1.79
N GLN A 89 -9.68 -1.64 -0.60
CA GLN A 89 -8.24 -1.54 -0.42
C GLN A 89 -7.81 -2.60 0.59
N GLU A 90 -7.08 -3.60 0.12
CA GLU A 90 -6.58 -4.70 0.96
C GLU A 90 -5.15 -5.04 0.58
N ASN A 91 -4.22 -5.04 1.54
CA ASN A 91 -2.81 -5.40 1.32
C ASN A 91 -2.15 -4.66 0.13
N ASN A 92 -2.33 -3.36 0.03
CA ASN A 92 -1.89 -2.50 -1.08
C ASN A 92 -2.57 -2.80 -2.43
N LYS A 93 -3.56 -3.68 -2.49
CA LYS A 93 -4.39 -3.89 -3.67
C LYS A 93 -5.60 -2.97 -3.64
N VAL A 94 -5.78 -2.17 -4.68
CA VAL A 94 -6.95 -1.35 -4.94
C VAL A 94 -7.83 -2.07 -5.94
N THR A 95 -9.11 -2.22 -5.63
CA THR A 95 -10.10 -2.75 -6.59
C THR A 95 -11.29 -1.81 -6.63
N PHE A 96 -11.65 -1.36 -7.83
CA PHE A 96 -12.93 -0.70 -8.10
C PHE A 96 -13.84 -1.65 -8.86
N THR A 97 -14.83 -2.20 -8.17
CA THR A 97 -15.85 -3.09 -8.77
C THR A 97 -17.07 -2.27 -9.14
N MET A 98 -17.38 -2.19 -10.43
CA MET A 98 -18.56 -1.48 -10.95
C MET A 98 -19.84 -2.18 -10.49
N ASN A 99 -20.84 -1.39 -10.09
CA ASN A 99 -22.17 -1.91 -9.78
C ASN A 99 -22.96 -2.16 -11.06
N LYS A 100 -23.73 -3.23 -11.13
CA LYS A 100 -24.73 -3.41 -12.20
C LYS A 100 -25.85 -2.37 -12.01
N LYS A 101 -26.38 -1.89 -13.14
CA LYS A 101 -27.64 -1.12 -13.20
C LYS A 101 -28.63 -1.97 -13.97
N ASP A 102 -29.82 -2.18 -13.42
CA ASP A 102 -30.85 -3.06 -14.00
C ASP A 102 -30.28 -4.44 -14.37
N ASP A 103 -29.50 -5.04 -13.43
CA ASP A 103 -28.79 -6.32 -13.58
C ASP A 103 -27.81 -6.40 -14.77
N SER A 104 -27.41 -5.27 -15.35
CA SER A 104 -26.55 -5.18 -16.52
C SER A 104 -25.42 -4.16 -16.35
N TYR A 105 -24.33 -4.33 -17.12
CA TYR A 105 -23.28 -3.35 -17.33
C TYR A 105 -23.46 -2.50 -18.59
N SER A 106 -24.62 -2.58 -19.27
CA SER A 106 -24.89 -1.87 -20.53
C SER A 106 -24.63 -0.36 -20.47
N TYR A 107 -24.76 0.24 -19.29
CA TYR A 107 -24.48 1.66 -19.07
C TYR A 107 -22.99 2.04 -19.20
N LEU A 108 -22.08 1.06 -19.23
CA LEU A 108 -20.64 1.30 -19.42
C LEU A 108 -20.27 1.42 -20.91
N ALA A 109 -21.13 0.95 -21.83
CA ALA A 109 -20.86 0.95 -23.24
C ALA A 109 -20.54 2.36 -23.77
N GLY A 110 -19.40 2.49 -24.44
CA GLY A 110 -18.91 3.75 -25.00
C GLY A 110 -18.32 4.72 -23.97
N HIS A 111 -18.34 4.39 -22.68
CA HIS A 111 -17.77 5.25 -21.63
C HIS A 111 -16.30 4.94 -21.34
N ILE A 112 -15.61 5.94 -20.78
CA ILE A 112 -14.22 5.84 -20.31
C ILE A 112 -14.23 6.23 -18.84
N TYR A 113 -13.68 5.35 -17.99
CA TYR A 113 -13.43 5.67 -16.59
C TYR A 113 -11.93 5.77 -16.34
N THR A 114 -11.55 6.72 -15.46
CA THR A 114 -10.19 6.86 -14.97
C THR A 114 -10.19 6.68 -13.45
N MET A 115 -9.56 5.60 -12.98
CA MET A 115 -9.27 5.40 -11.56
C MET A 115 -7.93 6.08 -11.25
N THR A 116 -7.96 7.10 -10.43
CA THR A 116 -6.78 7.84 -9.95
C THR A 116 -6.47 7.38 -8.53
N ILE A 117 -5.25 6.85 -8.32
CA ILE A 117 -4.75 6.40 -7.03
C ILE A 117 -3.62 7.34 -6.61
N THR A 118 -3.84 8.12 -5.55
CA THR A 118 -2.82 9.00 -4.98
C THR A 118 -1.95 8.20 -4.03
N THR A 119 -0.64 8.22 -4.25
CA THR A 119 0.34 7.47 -3.46
C THR A 119 1.53 8.33 -3.08
N LYS A 120 2.29 7.88 -2.08
CA LYS A 120 3.61 8.38 -1.72
C LYS A 120 4.48 7.23 -1.19
N ILE A 121 5.78 7.44 -1.07
CA ILE A 121 6.67 6.47 -0.41
C ILE A 121 6.28 6.38 1.07
N LYS A 122 6.23 5.16 1.61
CA LYS A 122 6.00 4.95 3.05
C LYS A 122 7.06 5.64 3.88
N ALA A 123 6.65 6.27 4.97
CA ALA A 123 7.56 6.99 5.86
C ALA A 123 8.60 6.07 6.52
N ASP A 124 8.28 4.79 6.69
CA ASP A 124 9.14 3.75 7.28
C ASP A 124 9.91 2.93 6.23
N ALA A 125 9.74 3.21 4.92
CA ALA A 125 10.51 2.55 3.87
C ALA A 125 12.00 2.90 4.01
N THR A 126 12.84 1.87 4.10
CA THR A 126 14.29 2.04 4.29
C THR A 126 15.01 2.28 2.96
N ASP A 127 16.24 2.79 3.01
CA ASP A 127 17.08 2.97 1.83
C ASP A 127 17.38 1.63 1.14
N GLU A 128 17.56 0.57 1.92
CA GLU A 128 17.79 -0.78 1.42
C GLU A 128 16.58 -1.34 0.66
N GLU A 129 15.36 -1.02 1.10
CA GLU A 129 14.14 -1.43 0.40
C GLU A 129 13.92 -0.65 -0.90
N LEU A 130 14.39 0.60 -0.98
CA LEU A 130 14.24 1.45 -2.16
C LEU A 130 15.38 1.29 -3.17
N ALA A 131 16.58 0.89 -2.74
CA ALA A 131 17.77 0.76 -3.59
C ALA A 131 17.53 -0.09 -4.86
N PRO A 132 16.87 -1.27 -4.80
CA PRO A 132 16.62 -2.07 -6.01
C PRO A 132 15.77 -1.33 -7.05
N TYR A 133 14.83 -0.49 -6.62
CA TYR A 133 13.98 0.28 -7.52
C TYR A 133 14.73 1.44 -8.16
N ILE A 134 15.65 2.08 -7.44
CA ILE A 134 16.52 3.13 -7.99
C ILE A 134 17.43 2.53 -9.09
N GLU A 135 18.02 1.37 -8.82
CA GLU A 135 18.92 0.67 -9.75
C GLU A 135 18.19 0.16 -11.01
N GLN A 136 16.93 -0.25 -10.88
CA GLN A 136 16.13 -0.80 -11.98
C GLN A 136 15.39 0.27 -12.81
N GLY A 137 15.51 1.55 -12.47
CA GLY A 137 14.83 2.65 -13.16
C GLY A 137 13.41 2.88 -12.71
N GLY A 138 13.08 2.53 -11.46
CA GLY A 138 11.83 2.89 -10.79
C GLY A 138 11.01 1.71 -10.28
N ILE A 139 10.00 2.03 -9.49
CA ILE A 139 8.95 1.14 -9.00
C ILE A 139 7.95 0.96 -10.14
N PRO A 140 7.85 -0.23 -10.75
CA PRO A 140 6.88 -0.47 -11.81
C PRO A 140 5.49 -0.67 -11.23
N ASN A 141 4.46 -0.27 -11.98
CA ASN A 141 3.09 -0.54 -11.61
C ASN A 141 2.22 -0.86 -12.84
N GLN A 142 1.41 -1.92 -12.76
CA GLN A 142 0.51 -2.38 -13.80
C GLN A 142 -0.87 -2.62 -13.22
N ALA A 143 -1.90 -2.24 -13.95
CA ALA A 143 -3.29 -2.44 -13.57
C ALA A 143 -3.98 -3.42 -14.50
N ASP A 144 -5.05 -4.02 -14.00
CA ASP A 144 -5.86 -5.00 -14.69
C ASP A 144 -7.32 -4.52 -14.84
N LEU A 145 -7.94 -4.81 -15.96
CA LEU A 145 -9.38 -4.77 -16.16
C LEU A 145 -9.90 -6.21 -16.23
N ASN A 146 -10.66 -6.63 -15.22
CA ASN A 146 -11.47 -7.84 -15.31
C ASN A 146 -12.83 -7.46 -15.90
N PHE A 147 -13.23 -8.11 -16.96
CA PHE A 147 -14.44 -7.77 -17.70
C PHE A 147 -15.11 -9.02 -18.29
N GLY A 148 -16.22 -8.85 -18.99
CA GLY A 148 -16.85 -9.93 -19.72
C GLY A 148 -17.21 -11.12 -18.84
N ASN A 149 -16.62 -12.28 -19.13
CA ASN A 149 -16.77 -13.51 -18.35
C ASN A 149 -15.67 -13.68 -17.32
N GLU A 150 -15.85 -14.62 -16.40
CA GLU A 150 -14.80 -14.97 -15.44
C GLU A 150 -13.54 -15.44 -16.18
N GLY A 151 -12.41 -14.79 -15.88
CA GLY A 151 -11.10 -15.05 -16.48
C GLY A 151 -10.73 -14.12 -17.64
N ASP A 152 -11.65 -13.31 -18.15
CA ASP A 152 -11.31 -12.28 -19.13
C ASP A 152 -10.59 -11.12 -18.45
N VAL A 153 -9.31 -10.94 -18.77
CA VAL A 153 -8.45 -9.92 -18.16
C VAL A 153 -7.64 -9.18 -19.23
N LEU A 154 -7.61 -7.86 -19.13
CA LEU A 154 -6.68 -7.02 -19.88
C LEU A 154 -5.68 -6.38 -18.93
N HIS A 155 -4.42 -6.32 -19.35
CA HIS A 155 -3.33 -5.70 -18.60
C HIS A 155 -2.97 -4.35 -19.22
N SER A 156 -2.74 -3.34 -18.38
CA SER A 156 -2.21 -2.03 -18.84
C SER A 156 -0.73 -2.13 -19.22
N ASN A 157 -0.19 -1.07 -19.83
CA ASN A 157 1.24 -0.79 -19.82
C ASN A 157 1.75 -0.65 -18.35
N LYS A 158 3.07 -0.55 -18.17
CA LYS A 158 3.74 -0.59 -16.87
C LYS A 158 4.63 0.64 -16.64
N PRO A 159 4.06 1.82 -16.35
CA PRO A 159 4.82 3.00 -16.01
C PRO A 159 5.63 2.81 -14.72
N THR A 160 6.65 3.66 -14.50
CA THR A 160 7.59 3.54 -13.37
C THR A 160 7.77 4.86 -12.62
N VAL A 161 7.98 4.76 -11.29
CA VAL A 161 8.34 5.91 -10.42
C VAL A 161 9.69 5.65 -9.78
N THR A 162 10.68 6.54 -10.01
CA THR A 162 11.99 6.41 -9.36
C THR A 162 11.99 7.14 -8.01
N PRO A 163 12.27 6.43 -6.90
CA PRO A 163 12.51 7.06 -5.61
C PRO A 163 13.70 8.03 -5.67
N PRO A 164 13.72 9.09 -4.82
CA PRO A 164 14.89 9.95 -4.73
C PRO A 164 16.10 9.17 -4.21
N ALA A 165 17.29 9.48 -4.72
CA ALA A 165 18.53 8.90 -4.22
C ALA A 165 18.66 9.14 -2.70
N PRO A 166 19.25 8.21 -1.95
CA PRO A 166 19.53 8.42 -0.53
C PRO A 166 20.31 9.71 -0.34
N THR A 167 19.86 10.56 0.58
CA THR A 167 20.66 11.72 0.98
C THR A 167 21.92 11.17 1.66
N PRO A 168 23.16 11.54 1.24
CA PRO A 168 24.35 11.11 1.94
C PRO A 168 24.19 11.46 3.42
N GLU A 169 24.24 10.47 4.32
CA GLU A 169 24.28 10.76 5.75
C GLU A 169 25.47 11.67 5.97
N ASP A 170 25.21 12.84 6.57
CA ASP A 170 26.27 13.70 7.08
C ASP A 170 27.20 12.79 7.93
N PRO A 171 28.52 12.72 7.65
CA PRO A 171 29.38 11.84 8.40
C PRO A 171 29.15 12.14 9.87
N LYS A 172 28.53 11.19 10.58
CA LYS A 172 28.16 11.29 11.99
C LYS A 172 29.23 12.09 12.68
N LYS A 173 28.87 13.29 13.13
CA LYS A 173 29.72 14.13 13.98
C LYS A 173 30.11 13.24 15.16
N THR A 174 31.27 12.60 15.03
CA THR A 174 31.83 11.76 16.07
C THR A 174 31.93 12.68 17.28
N GLU A 175 31.01 12.47 18.21
CA GLU A 175 31.04 13.20 19.49
C GLU A 175 32.44 13.06 20.05
N PRO A 176 33.17 14.14 20.32
CA PRO A 176 34.54 14.06 20.82
C PRO A 176 34.53 13.15 22.03
N LYS A 177 35.16 11.97 21.95
CA LYS A 177 35.36 11.09 23.10
C LYS A 177 35.94 11.98 24.21
N GLN A 178 35.17 12.21 25.30
CA GLN A 178 35.64 12.92 26.46
C GLN A 178 36.99 12.34 26.87
N PRO A 179 38.01 13.18 27.08
CA PRO A 179 39.30 12.70 27.56
C PRO A 179 39.07 11.93 28.87
N LEU A 180 39.52 10.66 28.89
CA LEU A 180 39.51 9.83 30.09
C LEU A 180 40.21 10.61 31.21
N LYS A 181 39.49 10.97 32.29
CA LYS A 181 40.05 11.57 33.49
C LYS A 181 41.22 10.69 33.97
N PRO A 182 42.41 11.28 34.28
CA PRO A 182 43.53 10.49 34.78
C PRO A 182 43.13 9.77 36.07
N LYS A 183 43.35 8.46 36.12
CA LYS A 183 43.20 7.67 37.35
C LYS A 183 44.12 8.23 38.39
N LYS A 184 43.56 8.66 39.54
CA LYS A 184 44.28 9.10 40.74
C LYS A 184 45.26 7.98 41.19
N PRO A 185 46.53 8.28 41.54
CA PRO A 185 47.48 7.28 42.02
C PRO A 185 46.97 6.63 43.30
N LEU A 186 47.04 5.30 43.38
CA LEU A 186 46.76 4.51 44.56
C LEU A 186 47.89 4.71 45.56
N THR A 187 47.56 5.26 46.75
CA THR A 187 48.45 5.28 47.91
C THR A 187 48.65 3.86 48.48
N PRO A 188 49.88 3.43 48.80
CA PRO A 188 50.09 2.13 49.40
C PRO A 188 49.63 2.12 50.88
N THR A 189 48.70 1.20 51.19
CA THR A 189 48.31 0.94 52.59
C THR A 189 48.99 -0.31 53.11
N ASN A 190 49.58 -0.11 54.26
CA ASN A 190 50.44 -0.98 55.04
C ASN A 190 49.81 -2.31 55.45
N HIS A 191 50.63 -3.34 55.50
CA HIS A 191 50.28 -4.70 55.95
C HIS A 191 50.03 -4.74 57.46
N GLN A 192 48.97 -5.41 57.87
CA GLN A 192 48.94 -6.09 59.18
C GLN A 192 48.08 -7.36 59.07
N ALA A 193 48.66 -8.49 59.47
CA ALA A 193 48.07 -9.83 59.43
C ALA A 193 47.45 -10.16 60.81
N PRO A 194 47.03 -11.40 61.08
CA PRO A 194 45.64 -11.84 60.99
C PRO A 194 45.06 -12.30 62.35
N THR A 195 43.78 -12.38 62.53
CA THR A 195 43.15 -13.30 63.54
C THR A 195 41.81 -13.79 63.03
N ASN A 196 41.71 -15.11 62.97
CA ASN A 196 40.49 -15.88 62.79
C ASN A 196 39.55 -15.77 64.00
N PRO A 197 38.22 -16.09 63.92
CA PRO A 197 37.80 -17.45 63.60
C PRO A 197 36.55 -17.60 62.69
N VAL A 198 36.45 -18.79 62.19
CA VAL A 198 35.39 -19.47 61.42
C VAL A 198 34.01 -19.32 62.04
N ASN A 199 32.98 -19.06 61.22
CA ASN A 199 31.63 -19.50 61.51
C ASN A 199 30.90 -19.97 60.25
N PHE A 200 30.44 -21.23 60.25
CA PHE A 200 29.62 -21.86 59.23
C PHE A 200 28.17 -21.40 59.36
N GLY A 201 27.49 -21.11 58.23
CA GLY A 201 26.05 -20.93 58.30
C GLY A 201 25.34 -20.54 57.04
N LYS A 202 24.81 -21.54 56.33
CA LYS A 202 23.60 -21.55 55.48
C LYS A 202 23.65 -20.98 54.04
N SER A 203 23.60 -21.97 53.18
CA SER A 203 23.13 -21.96 51.80
C SER A 203 21.87 -21.11 51.61
N ALA A 204 21.90 -20.18 50.64
CA ALA A 204 20.71 -19.57 50.03
C ALA A 204 20.81 -19.67 48.51
N SER A 205 19.81 -20.29 47.91
CA SER A 205 19.64 -20.61 46.53
C SER A 205 19.69 -19.34 45.63
N LYS A 206 20.49 -19.40 44.57
CA LYS A 206 20.44 -18.41 43.47
C LYS A 206 19.13 -18.61 42.69
N GLY A 207 18.21 -17.69 42.84
CA GLY A 207 17.09 -17.53 41.94
C GLY A 207 17.58 -17.06 40.55
N ILE A 208 17.26 -17.84 39.52
CA ILE A 208 17.48 -17.49 38.14
C ILE A 208 16.46 -16.41 37.78
N HIS A 209 16.94 -15.19 37.51
CA HIS A 209 16.12 -14.11 36.97
C HIS A 209 15.98 -14.32 35.46
N LEU A 210 14.79 -14.73 35.00
CA LEU A 210 14.42 -14.74 33.60
C LEU A 210 14.08 -13.30 33.16
N PRO A 211 14.53 -12.82 31.98
CA PRO A 211 14.13 -11.52 31.49
C PRO A 211 12.65 -11.52 31.15
N MET A 212 11.88 -10.62 31.77
CA MET A 212 10.50 -10.33 31.38
C MET A 212 10.51 -9.56 30.05
N THR A 213 10.04 -10.21 28.97
CA THR A 213 9.67 -9.52 27.74
C THR A 213 8.36 -8.77 27.99
N ASN A 214 8.44 -7.46 28.09
CA ASN A 214 7.28 -6.58 28.21
C ASN A 214 6.65 -6.42 26.81
N SER A 215 5.81 -7.37 26.39
CA SER A 215 5.00 -7.22 25.17
C SER A 215 3.73 -6.44 25.53
N THR A 216 3.73 -5.13 25.26
CA THR A 216 2.51 -4.32 25.26
C THR A 216 1.64 -4.75 24.09
N VAL A 217 0.60 -5.53 24.36
CA VAL A 217 -0.41 -5.89 23.36
C VAL A 217 -1.22 -4.64 23.04
N ASN A 218 -1.16 -4.17 21.80
CA ASN A 218 -1.90 -3.00 21.35
C ASN A 218 -3.40 -3.34 21.33
N PRO A 219 -4.26 -2.63 22.09
CA PRO A 219 -5.69 -2.97 22.23
C PRO A 219 -6.49 -2.86 20.93
N LEU A 220 -5.95 -2.24 19.88
CA LEU A 220 -6.62 -2.11 18.58
C LEU A 220 -6.84 -3.46 17.87
N TYR A 221 -5.97 -4.46 18.09
CA TYR A 221 -6.12 -5.78 17.47
C TYR A 221 -7.20 -6.65 18.11
N MET A 222 -7.58 -6.37 19.35
CA MET A 222 -8.68 -7.08 20.03
C MET A 222 -10.07 -6.73 19.46
N ILE A 223 -10.24 -5.50 18.95
CA ILE A 223 -11.52 -5.02 18.41
C ILE A 223 -11.76 -5.59 17.01
N ALA A 224 -10.71 -5.71 16.17
CA ALA A 224 -10.82 -6.27 14.83
C ALA A 224 -11.20 -7.76 14.83
N GLY A 225 -10.65 -8.54 15.77
CA GLY A 225 -10.99 -9.97 15.93
C GLY A 225 -12.44 -10.21 16.33
N LEU A 226 -13.02 -9.34 17.16
CA LEU A 226 -14.40 -9.47 17.63
C LEU A 226 -15.42 -9.18 16.50
N ILE A 227 -15.14 -8.23 15.61
CA ILE A 227 -16.02 -7.90 14.49
C ILE A 227 -16.09 -9.05 13.47
N VAL A 228 -14.96 -9.71 13.17
CA VAL A 228 -14.93 -10.87 12.27
C VAL A 228 -15.76 -12.04 12.83
N LEU A 229 -15.73 -12.26 14.17
CA LEU A 229 -16.49 -13.33 14.80
C LEU A 229 -18.01 -13.06 14.76
N ILE A 230 -18.45 -11.80 14.91
CA ILE A 230 -19.86 -11.42 14.86
C ILE A 230 -20.42 -11.59 13.44
N VAL A 231 -19.65 -11.25 12.39
CA VAL A 231 -20.07 -11.43 10.99
C VAL A 231 -20.19 -12.92 10.64
N ALA A 232 -19.26 -13.77 11.10
CA ALA A 232 -19.32 -15.21 10.86
C ALA A 232 -20.55 -15.88 11.52
N ILE A 233 -20.93 -15.43 12.72
CA ILE A 233 -22.12 -15.93 13.42
C ILE A 233 -23.41 -15.49 12.72
N SER A 234 -23.46 -14.25 12.21
CA SER A 234 -24.63 -13.74 11.49
C SER A 234 -24.89 -14.49 10.18
N PHE A 235 -23.83 -14.86 9.42
CA PHE A 235 -23.96 -15.68 8.20
C PHE A 235 -24.36 -17.13 8.49
N GLY A 236 -23.91 -17.71 9.61
CA GLY A 236 -24.28 -19.07 10.02
C GLY A 236 -25.76 -19.21 10.39
N VAL A 237 -26.34 -18.21 11.03
CA VAL A 237 -27.76 -18.22 11.48
C VAL A 237 -28.72 -18.04 10.31
N THR A 238 -28.41 -17.24 9.31
CA THR A 238 -29.28 -17.04 8.14
C THR A 238 -29.33 -18.25 7.20
N LYS A 239 -28.24 -19.03 7.09
CA LYS A 239 -28.22 -20.25 6.28
C LYS A 239 -29.04 -21.40 6.88
N ASN A 240 -29.15 -21.46 8.21
CA ASN A 240 -29.91 -22.52 8.88
C ASN A 240 -31.44 -22.27 8.86
N LYS A 241 -31.89 -21.01 8.67
CA LYS A 241 -33.33 -20.66 8.60
C LYS A 241 -33.98 -21.00 7.24
N LYS A 242 -33.16 -21.09 6.14
CA LYS A 242 -33.68 -21.46 4.79
C LYS A 242 -33.80 -22.96 4.52
N ARG A 243 -33.41 -23.83 5.47
CA ARG A 243 -33.52 -25.29 5.34
C ARG A 243 -34.71 -25.92 6.06
N LYS A 244 -35.60 -25.12 6.67
CA LYS A 244 -36.76 -25.61 7.44
C LYS A 244 -38.12 -25.10 6.94
N ASN A 245 -38.20 -24.67 5.68
CA ASN A 245 -39.50 -24.45 5.00
C ASN A 245 -39.51 -25.24 3.69
#